data_ab270dd853d8020d745b1490e169e492
#
_entry.id   ab270dd853d8020d745b1490e169e492
#
_cell.length_a   1.000
_cell.length_b   1.000
_cell.length_c   1.000
_cell.angle_alpha   90.00
_cell.angle_beta   90.00
_cell.angle_gamma   90.00
#
_symmetry.space_group_name_H-M   'P 1'
#
loop_
_entity.id
_entity.type
_entity.pdbx_description
1 polymer ?
#
loop_
_entity_poly.entity_id
_entity_poly.type
_entity_poly.pdbx_seq_one_letter_code
_entity_poly.pdbx_strand_id
1 'polypeptide(L)'
;MERSFGAIADLVRLHAQHTPDHAALADATLTLDYRALDALMDRVAASLQRDGLKAGDAIAICASSSVNYAAVFLGALRAGVAVAPLAPGSTPASLARMIEDADARILFSDASAAEVIGPAKEGGIPRVALDGSQVGRDIEGWLAPAGSQPEAVEVQPAWAFNIIYSSGTTGEPKGIVQGHGMRWSHVQRGARYEYSTDTVTLLSTPLYSNTTLVVFFPTLAFGGCVVLMPKFDALGYLQLAEKRRVTHTMLVPVQYQRLMAHPRFDEHDLSSYKFKFSTSAPFNAALKADVLKRWPGGLIEFYGMTEGGGTCILEAHLHPTKLHTVGQPAEGSDIRLIDEEGNELPRGNTEVAGEVVGHSGGMMTGYHRQPEKTREAEWFDATGKRFIRTGDVGRFDADGFLTLFDRKKDMIISGGFNIYPSDLEAVLRGHAAVADVAVVGVPSEQWGETPVAFVVRREGDATSEDALLQWTNAQLGKTQRLARLSFIDELPRSAIGKVLKRELRERDHG
;
A
#
# COMPACT_ATOMS: atom_id res chain seq x y z
N MET A 1 9.15 -21.94 7.89
CA MET A 1 9.36 -20.49 8.05
C MET A 1 10.68 -20.14 8.75
N GLU A 2 11.33 -21.09 9.39
CA GLU A 2 12.64 -20.90 10.07
C GLU A 2 13.85 -20.83 9.11
N ARG A 3 13.66 -21.10 7.82
CA ARG A 3 14.72 -21.00 6.81
C ARG A 3 15.12 -19.55 6.60
N SER A 4 16.40 -19.31 6.32
CA SER A 4 16.95 -17.98 5.98
C SER A 4 16.28 -17.38 4.73
N PHE A 5 15.86 -18.23 3.79
CA PHE A 5 15.15 -17.84 2.58
C PHE A 5 14.28 -18.99 2.05
N GLY A 6 13.16 -18.63 1.40
CA GLY A 6 12.29 -19.52 0.65
C GLY A 6 11.58 -18.75 -0.48
N ALA A 7 11.47 -19.36 -1.66
CA ALA A 7 10.72 -18.79 -2.76
C ALA A 7 9.21 -19.02 -2.54
N ILE A 8 8.39 -17.99 -2.71
CA ILE A 8 6.93 -18.08 -2.51
C ILE A 8 6.30 -19.09 -3.48
N ALA A 9 6.79 -19.14 -4.72
CA ALA A 9 6.31 -20.11 -5.72
C ALA A 9 6.52 -21.56 -5.28
N ASP A 10 7.60 -21.87 -4.54
CA ASP A 10 7.86 -23.22 -4.02
C ASP A 10 6.92 -23.57 -2.87
N LEU A 11 6.52 -22.58 -2.04
CA LEU A 11 5.54 -22.81 -0.98
C LEU A 11 4.16 -23.14 -1.55
N VAL A 12 3.75 -22.48 -2.64
CA VAL A 12 2.50 -22.83 -3.35
C VAL A 12 2.57 -24.27 -3.84
N ARG A 13 3.68 -24.68 -4.44
CA ARG A 13 3.90 -26.09 -4.87
C ARG A 13 3.85 -27.06 -3.70
N LEU A 14 4.44 -26.71 -2.57
CA LEU A 14 4.39 -27.52 -1.36
C LEU A 14 2.93 -27.73 -0.88
N HIS A 15 2.11 -26.70 -0.89
CA HIS A 15 0.68 -26.81 -0.55
C HIS A 15 -0.09 -27.61 -1.59
N ALA A 16 0.23 -27.48 -2.88
CA ALA A 16 -0.36 -28.32 -3.94
C ALA A 16 -0.07 -29.82 -3.77
N GLN A 17 1.06 -30.15 -3.13
CA GLN A 17 1.40 -31.55 -2.81
C GLN A 17 0.72 -32.06 -1.53
N HIS A 18 0.56 -31.22 -0.49
CA HIS A 18 0.08 -31.65 0.82
C HIS A 18 -1.42 -31.41 1.02
N THR A 19 -1.96 -30.34 0.46
CA THR A 19 -3.37 -29.93 0.57
C THR A 19 -3.93 -29.51 -0.79
N PRO A 20 -3.87 -30.40 -1.83
CA PRO A 20 -4.14 -30.04 -3.22
C PRO A 20 -5.53 -29.45 -3.46
N ASP A 21 -6.54 -29.97 -2.77
CA ASP A 21 -7.94 -29.59 -2.95
C ASP A 21 -8.36 -28.39 -2.08
N HIS A 22 -7.41 -27.81 -1.31
CA HIS A 22 -7.69 -26.61 -0.51
C HIS A 22 -7.76 -25.37 -1.41
N ALA A 23 -8.77 -24.52 -1.21
CA ALA A 23 -8.91 -23.28 -1.97
C ALA A 23 -7.71 -22.36 -1.74
N ALA A 24 -7.10 -21.85 -2.82
CA ALA A 24 -5.94 -20.96 -2.79
C ALA A 24 -6.32 -19.53 -3.19
N LEU A 25 -7.01 -19.38 -4.32
CA LEU A 25 -7.44 -18.08 -4.86
C LEU A 25 -8.91 -18.14 -5.25
N ALA A 26 -9.64 -17.06 -4.95
CA ALA A 26 -11.02 -16.90 -5.39
C ALA A 26 -11.31 -15.43 -5.74
N ASP A 27 -12.14 -15.24 -6.76
CA ASP A 27 -12.83 -13.97 -7.05
C ASP A 27 -14.32 -14.21 -7.26
N ALA A 28 -15.02 -13.28 -7.88
CA ALA A 28 -16.46 -13.43 -8.16
C ALA A 28 -16.77 -14.51 -9.20
N THR A 29 -15.81 -14.90 -10.05
CA THR A 29 -16.00 -15.72 -11.24
C THR A 29 -15.27 -17.06 -11.17
N LEU A 30 -14.12 -17.10 -10.49
CA LEU A 30 -13.22 -18.26 -10.49
C LEU A 30 -12.73 -18.57 -9.07
N THR A 31 -12.64 -19.85 -8.77
CA THR A 31 -11.95 -20.35 -7.59
C THR A 31 -10.94 -21.42 -8.02
N LEU A 32 -9.69 -21.26 -7.60
CA LEU A 32 -8.62 -22.25 -7.80
C LEU A 32 -8.26 -22.86 -6.45
N ASP A 33 -8.16 -24.17 -6.41
CA ASP A 33 -7.46 -24.88 -5.36
C ASP A 33 -5.93 -24.80 -5.57
N TYR A 34 -5.15 -25.31 -4.62
CA TYR A 34 -3.68 -25.25 -4.72
C TYR A 34 -3.14 -26.09 -5.89
N ARG A 35 -3.76 -27.21 -6.23
CA ARG A 35 -3.40 -28.03 -7.38
C ARG A 35 -3.59 -27.28 -8.70
N ALA A 36 -4.75 -26.66 -8.88
CA ALA A 36 -5.07 -25.89 -10.07
C ALA A 36 -4.18 -24.62 -10.18
N LEU A 37 -3.93 -23.95 -9.04
CA LEU A 37 -3.03 -22.79 -9.02
C LEU A 37 -1.60 -23.20 -9.39
N ASP A 38 -1.05 -24.27 -8.82
CA ASP A 38 0.29 -24.76 -9.12
C ASP A 38 0.45 -25.12 -10.60
N ALA A 39 -0.53 -25.84 -11.16
CA ALA A 39 -0.57 -26.19 -12.58
C ALA A 39 -0.66 -24.94 -13.49
N LEU A 40 -1.44 -23.94 -13.12
CA LEU A 40 -1.55 -22.71 -13.88
C LEU A 40 -0.25 -21.88 -13.80
N MET A 41 0.39 -21.83 -12.64
CA MET A 41 1.71 -21.21 -12.49
C MET A 41 2.78 -21.88 -13.34
N ASP A 42 2.75 -23.21 -13.50
CA ASP A 42 3.66 -23.94 -14.40
C ASP A 42 3.40 -23.56 -15.86
N ARG A 43 2.13 -23.51 -16.29
CA ARG A 43 1.77 -23.08 -17.65
C ARG A 43 2.23 -21.65 -17.95
N VAL A 44 2.06 -20.71 -16.99
CA VAL A 44 2.52 -19.33 -17.12
C VAL A 44 4.04 -19.29 -17.24
N ALA A 45 4.77 -19.96 -16.35
CA ALA A 45 6.23 -19.97 -16.36
C ALA A 45 6.78 -20.59 -17.66
N ALA A 46 6.22 -21.71 -18.11
CA ALA A 46 6.58 -22.34 -19.38
C ALA A 46 6.29 -21.42 -20.59
N SER A 47 5.18 -20.65 -20.55
CA SER A 47 4.86 -19.68 -21.61
C SER A 47 5.87 -18.55 -21.67
N LEU A 48 6.28 -17.99 -20.51
CA LEU A 48 7.29 -16.94 -20.44
C LEU A 48 8.64 -17.43 -20.99
N GLN A 49 9.05 -18.64 -20.61
CA GLN A 49 10.29 -19.25 -21.11
C GLN A 49 10.22 -19.56 -22.61
N ARG A 50 9.11 -20.08 -23.12
CA ARG A 50 8.84 -20.26 -24.56
C ARG A 50 8.96 -18.96 -25.32
N ASP A 51 8.46 -17.85 -24.76
CA ASP A 51 8.50 -16.51 -25.36
C ASP A 51 9.88 -15.84 -25.17
N GLY A 52 10.89 -16.57 -24.65
CA GLY A 52 12.28 -16.17 -24.53
C GLY A 52 12.62 -15.34 -23.30
N LEU A 53 11.72 -15.23 -22.32
CA LEU A 53 12.03 -14.55 -21.06
C LEU A 53 12.91 -15.45 -20.17
N LYS A 54 13.84 -14.82 -19.49
CA LYS A 54 14.81 -15.45 -18.59
C LYS A 54 14.71 -14.85 -17.20
N ALA A 55 15.33 -15.52 -16.24
CA ALA A 55 15.50 -14.98 -14.89
C ALA A 55 16.16 -13.61 -14.94
N GLY A 56 15.54 -12.63 -14.26
CA GLY A 56 15.94 -11.23 -14.26
C GLY A 56 15.23 -10.33 -15.28
N ASP A 57 14.55 -10.89 -16.29
CA ASP A 57 13.64 -10.13 -17.15
C ASP A 57 12.41 -9.66 -16.35
N ALA A 58 11.62 -8.75 -16.92
CA ALA A 58 10.41 -8.25 -16.30
C ALA A 58 9.18 -8.36 -17.22
N ILE A 59 8.02 -8.51 -16.60
CA ILE A 59 6.70 -8.31 -17.23
C ILE A 59 5.98 -7.14 -16.58
N ALA A 60 5.04 -6.52 -17.30
CA ALA A 60 4.11 -5.57 -16.72
C ALA A 60 2.72 -6.20 -16.59
N ILE A 61 2.02 -5.91 -15.49
CA ILE A 61 0.60 -6.24 -15.33
C ILE A 61 -0.16 -4.95 -15.02
N CYS A 62 -1.07 -4.55 -15.90
CA CYS A 62 -1.93 -3.39 -15.73
C CYS A 62 -3.38 -3.83 -15.89
N ALA A 63 -4.02 -4.18 -14.79
CA ALA A 63 -5.36 -4.74 -14.76
C ALA A 63 -5.99 -4.62 -13.37
N SER A 64 -7.30 -4.82 -13.29
CA SER A 64 -8.02 -5.04 -12.04
C SER A 64 -7.59 -6.34 -11.37
N SER A 65 -7.69 -6.40 -10.04
CA SER A 65 -7.35 -7.61 -9.27
C SER A 65 -8.27 -8.77 -9.65
N SER A 66 -7.69 -9.89 -10.07
CA SER A 66 -8.40 -11.12 -10.46
C SER A 66 -7.55 -12.35 -10.18
N VAL A 67 -8.15 -13.53 -10.22
CA VAL A 67 -7.43 -14.80 -10.10
C VAL A 67 -6.38 -14.94 -11.21
N ASN A 68 -6.70 -14.56 -12.46
CA ASN A 68 -5.73 -14.59 -13.57
C ASN A 68 -4.55 -13.65 -13.34
N TYR A 69 -4.81 -12.42 -12.82
CA TYR A 69 -3.74 -11.49 -12.41
C TYR A 69 -2.79 -12.15 -11.41
N ALA A 70 -3.35 -12.72 -10.33
CA ALA A 70 -2.58 -13.35 -9.28
C ALA A 70 -1.78 -14.55 -9.80
N ALA A 71 -2.38 -15.40 -10.65
CA ALA A 71 -1.72 -16.57 -11.23
C ALA A 71 -0.57 -16.18 -12.17
N VAL A 72 -0.74 -15.14 -13.00
CA VAL A 72 0.35 -14.60 -13.85
C VAL A 72 1.48 -14.04 -13.00
N PHE A 73 1.15 -13.28 -11.95
CA PHE A 73 2.16 -12.76 -11.02
C PHE A 73 2.99 -13.90 -10.41
N LEU A 74 2.32 -14.90 -9.84
CA LEU A 74 2.97 -16.04 -9.18
C LEU A 74 3.76 -16.91 -10.17
N GLY A 75 3.23 -17.14 -11.37
CA GLY A 75 3.91 -17.89 -12.44
C GLY A 75 5.15 -17.19 -12.98
N ALA A 76 5.12 -15.85 -13.08
CA ALA A 76 6.31 -15.06 -13.41
C ALA A 76 7.42 -15.23 -12.36
N LEU A 77 7.07 -15.19 -11.08
CA LEU A 77 8.02 -15.44 -9.99
C LEU A 77 8.63 -16.85 -10.06
N ARG A 78 7.85 -17.86 -10.49
CA ARG A 78 8.34 -19.23 -10.71
C ARG A 78 9.40 -19.30 -11.80
N ALA A 79 9.25 -18.47 -12.85
CA ALA A 79 10.23 -18.35 -13.93
C ALA A 79 11.42 -17.45 -13.57
N GLY A 80 11.48 -16.87 -12.35
CA GLY A 80 12.50 -15.90 -11.95
C GLY A 80 12.34 -14.55 -12.64
N VAL A 81 11.16 -14.27 -13.19
CA VAL A 81 10.81 -13.02 -13.90
C VAL A 81 10.18 -12.04 -12.93
N ALA A 82 10.68 -10.81 -12.92
CA ALA A 82 10.16 -9.73 -12.07
C ALA A 82 8.81 -9.23 -12.59
N VAL A 83 7.96 -8.73 -11.70
CA VAL A 83 6.67 -8.18 -12.06
C VAL A 83 6.64 -6.68 -11.80
N ALA A 84 6.30 -5.89 -12.81
CA ALA A 84 5.96 -4.47 -12.67
C ALA A 84 4.43 -4.33 -12.62
N PRO A 85 3.82 -4.31 -11.41
CA PRO A 85 2.40 -4.16 -11.26
C PRO A 85 2.03 -2.68 -11.38
N LEU A 86 1.20 -2.33 -12.37
CA LEU A 86 0.85 -0.96 -12.74
C LEU A 86 -0.61 -0.64 -12.38
N ALA A 87 -0.83 0.59 -11.94
CA ALA A 87 -2.16 1.08 -11.61
C ALA A 87 -2.94 1.48 -12.88
N PRO A 88 -4.08 0.86 -13.21
CA PRO A 88 -4.89 1.22 -14.38
C PRO A 88 -5.37 2.68 -14.40
N GLY A 89 -5.51 3.29 -13.22
CA GLY A 89 -5.90 4.71 -13.10
C GLY A 89 -4.77 5.71 -13.34
N SER A 90 -3.58 5.28 -13.73
CA SER A 90 -2.48 6.19 -14.12
C SER A 90 -2.74 6.79 -15.50
N THR A 91 -2.10 7.95 -15.80
CA THR A 91 -2.22 8.55 -17.13
C THR A 91 -1.55 7.69 -18.21
N PRO A 92 -2.01 7.76 -19.49
CA PRO A 92 -1.41 7.00 -20.59
C PRO A 92 0.10 7.23 -20.72
N ALA A 93 0.55 8.48 -20.55
CA ALA A 93 1.97 8.84 -20.61
C ALA A 93 2.77 8.20 -19.45
N SER A 94 2.22 8.20 -18.24
CA SER A 94 2.86 7.54 -17.10
C SER A 94 2.96 6.04 -17.28
N LEU A 95 1.88 5.39 -17.77
CA LEU A 95 1.90 3.94 -18.03
C LEU A 95 2.95 3.55 -19.07
N ALA A 96 3.01 4.32 -20.19
CA ALA A 96 4.01 4.08 -21.23
C ALA A 96 5.44 4.17 -20.66
N ARG A 97 5.73 5.20 -19.87
CA ARG A 97 7.05 5.38 -19.22
C ARG A 97 7.38 4.26 -18.23
N MET A 98 6.41 3.84 -17.40
CA MET A 98 6.61 2.76 -16.42
C MET A 98 6.88 1.42 -17.11
N ILE A 99 6.20 1.13 -18.22
CA ILE A 99 6.41 -0.09 -19.01
C ILE A 99 7.81 -0.08 -19.64
N GLU A 100 8.23 1.07 -20.19
CA GLU A 100 9.56 1.25 -20.77
C GLU A 100 10.65 1.20 -19.69
N ASP A 101 10.50 1.91 -18.58
CA ASP A 101 11.46 1.93 -17.47
C ASP A 101 11.65 0.52 -16.88
N ALA A 102 10.57 -0.23 -16.69
CA ALA A 102 10.62 -1.62 -16.21
C ALA A 102 11.28 -2.58 -17.21
N ASP A 103 11.54 -2.17 -18.45
CA ASP A 103 12.00 -3.05 -19.54
C ASP A 103 11.08 -4.27 -19.73
N ALA A 104 9.78 -4.04 -19.58
CA ALA A 104 8.80 -5.10 -19.60
C ALA A 104 8.71 -5.75 -20.98
N ARG A 105 8.88 -7.06 -21.02
CA ARG A 105 8.89 -7.85 -22.27
C ARG A 105 7.49 -8.23 -22.76
N ILE A 106 6.52 -8.33 -21.84
CA ILE A 106 5.12 -8.62 -22.10
C ILE A 106 4.26 -7.75 -21.19
N LEU A 107 3.14 -7.23 -21.72
CA LEU A 107 2.12 -6.53 -20.97
C LEU A 107 0.87 -7.41 -20.83
N PHE A 108 0.49 -7.72 -19.60
CA PHE A 108 -0.80 -8.32 -19.28
C PHE A 108 -1.79 -7.22 -18.90
N SER A 109 -2.99 -7.23 -19.48
CA SER A 109 -3.99 -6.19 -19.25
C SER A 109 -5.42 -6.75 -19.32
N ASP A 110 -6.37 -5.97 -18.82
CA ASP A 110 -7.81 -6.17 -19.01
C ASP A 110 -8.41 -5.06 -19.90
N ALA A 111 -9.68 -5.17 -20.21
CA ALA A 111 -10.38 -4.18 -21.04
C ALA A 111 -10.30 -2.76 -20.46
N SER A 112 -10.45 -2.61 -19.12
CA SER A 112 -10.44 -1.30 -18.47
C SER A 112 -9.08 -0.60 -18.56
N ALA A 113 -7.98 -1.35 -18.38
CA ALA A 113 -6.63 -0.83 -18.52
C ALA A 113 -6.29 -0.49 -19.98
N ALA A 114 -6.78 -1.29 -20.92
CA ALA A 114 -6.52 -1.08 -22.34
C ALA A 114 -7.16 0.21 -22.89
N GLU A 115 -8.31 0.63 -22.37
CA GLU A 115 -8.90 1.93 -22.71
C GLU A 115 -7.93 3.09 -22.43
N VAL A 116 -7.16 3.00 -21.34
CA VAL A 116 -6.18 4.02 -20.94
C VAL A 116 -4.87 3.88 -21.73
N ILE A 117 -4.36 2.66 -21.90
CA ILE A 117 -3.08 2.39 -22.60
C ILE A 117 -3.22 2.64 -24.11
N GLY A 118 -4.43 2.55 -24.64
CA GLY A 118 -4.73 2.66 -26.07
C GLY A 118 -4.34 1.40 -26.87
N PRO A 119 -4.54 1.41 -28.20
CA PRO A 119 -4.30 0.25 -29.06
C PRO A 119 -2.84 -0.20 -29.06
N ALA A 120 -2.61 -1.48 -29.34
CA ALA A 120 -1.26 -1.99 -29.55
C ALA A 120 -0.62 -1.30 -30.74
N LYS A 121 0.60 -0.80 -30.55
CA LYS A 121 1.40 -0.20 -31.65
C LYS A 121 2.11 -1.32 -32.40
N GLU A 122 2.23 -1.18 -33.70
CA GLU A 122 3.07 -2.07 -34.53
C GLU A 122 4.52 -2.04 -34.00
N GLY A 123 5.10 -3.21 -33.75
CA GLY A 123 6.43 -3.33 -33.12
C GLY A 123 6.49 -3.04 -31.63
N GLY A 124 5.34 -2.77 -30.96
CA GLY A 124 5.28 -2.65 -29.52
C GLY A 124 5.39 -4.00 -28.78
N ILE A 125 5.48 -3.93 -27.43
CA ILE A 125 5.55 -5.15 -26.63
C ILE A 125 4.30 -6.02 -26.81
N PRO A 126 4.43 -7.38 -26.81
CA PRO A 126 3.30 -8.28 -26.85
C PRO A 126 2.32 -8.01 -25.72
N ARG A 127 1.01 -8.15 -26.01
CA ARG A 127 -0.06 -7.97 -25.02
C ARG A 127 -0.87 -9.26 -24.86
N VAL A 128 -1.22 -9.55 -23.60
CA VAL A 128 -2.06 -10.70 -23.23
C VAL A 128 -3.27 -10.16 -22.43
N ALA A 129 -4.47 -10.55 -22.84
CA ALA A 129 -5.72 -10.19 -22.19
C ALA A 129 -6.02 -11.17 -21.06
N LEU A 130 -6.25 -10.66 -19.84
CA LEU A 130 -6.53 -11.46 -18.64
C LEU A 130 -8.01 -11.83 -18.48
N ASP A 131 -8.91 -11.17 -19.22
CA ASP A 131 -10.38 -11.17 -19.03
C ASP A 131 -11.16 -11.61 -20.26
N GLY A 132 -10.49 -12.22 -21.26
CA GLY A 132 -11.10 -12.62 -22.53
C GLY A 132 -11.44 -11.49 -23.48
N SER A 133 -11.05 -10.23 -23.17
CA SER A 133 -11.24 -9.08 -24.05
C SER A 133 -10.30 -9.10 -25.25
N GLN A 134 -10.57 -8.27 -26.28
CA GLN A 134 -9.79 -8.18 -27.52
C GLN A 134 -8.59 -7.21 -27.41
N VAL A 135 -8.07 -6.97 -26.20
CA VAL A 135 -6.98 -6.01 -25.97
C VAL A 135 -5.59 -6.57 -26.24
N GLY A 136 -5.50 -7.87 -26.51
CA GLY A 136 -4.30 -8.62 -26.79
C GLY A 136 -4.63 -10.07 -27.14
N ARG A 137 -3.62 -10.94 -27.16
CA ARG A 137 -3.83 -12.38 -27.24
C ARG A 137 -4.58 -12.85 -25.98
N ASP A 138 -5.64 -13.63 -26.14
CA ASP A 138 -6.35 -14.21 -25.01
C ASP A 138 -5.43 -15.08 -24.14
N ILE A 139 -5.58 -14.99 -22.80
CA ILE A 139 -4.69 -15.71 -21.87
C ILE A 139 -4.70 -17.21 -22.10
N GLU A 140 -5.86 -17.84 -22.33
CA GLU A 140 -5.93 -19.30 -22.56
C GLU A 140 -5.20 -19.69 -23.85
N GLY A 141 -5.30 -18.88 -24.90
CA GLY A 141 -4.55 -19.09 -26.14
C GLY A 141 -3.07 -18.79 -26.02
N TRP A 142 -2.63 -17.99 -25.03
CA TRP A 142 -1.23 -17.68 -24.77
C TRP A 142 -0.55 -18.74 -23.88
N LEU A 143 -1.27 -19.30 -22.92
CA LEU A 143 -0.75 -20.29 -21.97
C LEU A 143 -0.19 -21.53 -22.70
N ALA A 144 0.90 -22.07 -22.19
CA ALA A 144 1.42 -23.38 -22.60
C ALA A 144 0.37 -24.45 -22.35
N PRO A 145 0.40 -25.59 -23.12
CA PRO A 145 -0.55 -26.66 -22.97
C PRO A 145 -0.69 -27.14 -21.51
N ALA A 146 -1.84 -27.72 -21.18
CA ALA A 146 -2.03 -28.34 -19.86
C ALA A 146 -0.98 -29.42 -19.61
N GLY A 147 -0.43 -29.46 -18.40
CA GLY A 147 0.64 -30.38 -18.00
C GLY A 147 2.05 -29.97 -18.42
N SER A 148 2.22 -28.81 -19.09
CA SER A 148 3.55 -28.23 -19.35
C SER A 148 4.29 -27.97 -18.06
N GLN A 149 5.58 -28.32 -18.03
CA GLN A 149 6.48 -28.01 -16.93
C GLN A 149 7.51 -26.97 -17.39
N PRO A 150 7.75 -25.89 -16.60
CA PRO A 150 8.83 -24.96 -16.90
C PRO A 150 10.20 -25.56 -16.61
N GLU A 151 11.24 -24.99 -17.20
CA GLU A 151 12.60 -25.21 -16.75
C GLU A 151 12.74 -24.70 -15.30
N ALA A 152 13.42 -25.49 -14.46
CA ALA A 152 13.61 -25.13 -13.06
C ALA A 152 14.53 -23.90 -12.92
N VAL A 153 14.12 -22.96 -12.06
CA VAL A 153 14.88 -21.74 -11.76
C VAL A 153 15.15 -21.67 -10.27
N GLU A 154 16.43 -21.62 -9.89
CA GLU A 154 16.83 -21.40 -8.50
C GLU A 154 16.83 -19.91 -8.19
N VAL A 155 15.72 -19.43 -7.64
CA VAL A 155 15.52 -18.02 -7.33
C VAL A 155 16.44 -17.56 -6.20
N GLN A 156 17.12 -16.42 -6.38
CA GLN A 156 18.04 -15.86 -5.39
C GLN A 156 17.38 -14.72 -4.59
N PRO A 157 17.69 -14.55 -3.28
CA PRO A 157 17.11 -13.52 -2.42
C PRO A 157 17.28 -12.09 -2.96
N ALA A 158 18.39 -11.81 -3.64
CA ALA A 158 18.73 -10.50 -4.17
C ALA A 158 18.07 -10.18 -5.51
N TRP A 159 17.46 -11.18 -6.21
CA TRP A 159 16.79 -10.93 -7.47
C TRP A 159 15.53 -10.08 -7.28
N ALA A 160 15.23 -9.28 -8.31
CA ALA A 160 14.01 -8.49 -8.32
C ALA A 160 12.77 -9.40 -8.30
N PHE A 161 11.93 -9.18 -7.32
CA PHE A 161 10.63 -9.84 -7.19
C PHE A 161 9.57 -9.00 -7.91
N ASN A 162 9.54 -7.71 -7.63
CA ASN A 162 8.65 -6.77 -8.28
C ASN A 162 9.27 -5.36 -8.34
N ILE A 163 8.76 -4.55 -9.26
CA ILE A 163 9.11 -3.13 -9.43
C ILE A 163 7.82 -2.34 -9.23
N ILE A 164 7.63 -1.77 -8.03
CA ILE A 164 6.44 -0.96 -7.73
C ILE A 164 6.74 0.50 -8.01
N TYR A 165 5.88 1.13 -8.82
CA TYR A 165 6.00 2.54 -9.13
C TYR A 165 5.28 3.42 -8.12
N SER A 166 5.99 4.38 -7.56
CA SER A 166 5.41 5.47 -6.78
C SER A 166 5.26 6.72 -7.66
N SER A 167 4.21 7.50 -7.40
CA SER A 167 4.09 8.84 -7.96
C SER A 167 5.18 9.71 -7.33
N GLY A 168 6.31 9.89 -8.02
CA GLY A 168 7.37 10.76 -7.56
C GLY A 168 6.86 12.18 -7.30
N THR A 169 7.48 12.89 -6.35
CA THR A 169 7.19 14.31 -6.07
C THR A 169 7.48 15.23 -7.25
N THR A 170 8.33 14.79 -8.17
CA THR A 170 8.72 15.48 -9.41
C THR A 170 7.83 15.17 -10.61
N GLY A 171 6.76 14.40 -10.43
CA GLY A 171 5.86 13.98 -11.52
C GLY A 171 6.37 12.80 -12.35
N GLU A 172 7.62 12.38 -12.17
CA GLU A 172 8.16 11.18 -12.83
C GLU A 172 8.04 9.95 -11.92
N PRO A 173 7.49 8.82 -12.43
CA PRO A 173 7.39 7.59 -11.66
C PRO A 173 8.78 7.08 -11.27
N LYS A 174 8.89 6.57 -10.02
CA LYS A 174 10.10 5.90 -9.53
C LYS A 174 9.79 4.42 -9.36
N GLY A 175 10.50 3.56 -10.06
CA GLY A 175 10.40 2.10 -9.92
C GLY A 175 11.16 1.61 -8.70
N ILE A 176 10.47 1.22 -7.65
CA ILE A 176 11.04 0.69 -6.41
C ILE A 176 11.28 -0.80 -6.59
N VAL A 177 12.55 -1.21 -6.63
CA VAL A 177 12.91 -2.63 -6.81
C VAL A 177 12.89 -3.33 -5.46
N GLN A 178 11.97 -4.25 -5.29
CA GLN A 178 11.85 -5.11 -4.12
C GLN A 178 12.35 -6.51 -4.45
N GLY A 179 13.30 -7.01 -3.64
CA GLY A 179 13.89 -8.34 -3.84
C GLY A 179 13.04 -9.48 -3.26
N HIS A 180 13.33 -10.70 -3.70
CA HIS A 180 12.71 -11.91 -3.12
C HIS A 180 12.98 -12.04 -1.62
N GLY A 181 14.16 -11.69 -1.14
CA GLY A 181 14.51 -11.69 0.28
C GLY A 181 13.68 -10.71 1.10
N MET A 182 13.39 -9.52 0.54
CA MET A 182 12.48 -8.56 1.17
C MET A 182 11.07 -9.16 1.34
N ARG A 183 10.55 -9.82 0.31
CA ARG A 183 9.22 -10.48 0.39
C ARG A 183 9.22 -11.64 1.36
N TRP A 184 10.32 -12.38 1.42
CA TRP A 184 10.46 -13.45 2.40
C TRP A 184 10.37 -12.93 3.84
N SER A 185 10.95 -11.78 4.16
CA SER A 185 10.82 -11.17 5.49
C SER A 185 9.36 -10.83 5.84
N HIS A 186 8.53 -10.44 4.86
CA HIS A 186 7.10 -10.23 5.08
C HIS A 186 6.37 -11.55 5.39
N VAL A 187 6.72 -12.63 4.69
CA VAL A 187 6.18 -13.97 4.96
C VAL A 187 6.55 -14.42 6.38
N GLN A 188 7.82 -14.29 6.77
CA GLN A 188 8.29 -14.66 8.11
C GLN A 188 7.55 -13.88 9.21
N ARG A 189 7.34 -12.58 9.02
CA ARG A 189 6.56 -11.74 9.94
C ARG A 189 5.12 -12.22 10.09
N GLY A 190 4.55 -12.79 9.03
CA GLY A 190 3.21 -13.39 9.03
C GLY A 190 3.00 -14.44 10.10
N ALA A 191 4.06 -15.16 10.53
CA ALA A 191 3.97 -16.18 11.59
C ALA A 191 3.35 -15.65 12.90
N ARG A 192 3.44 -14.34 13.19
CA ARG A 192 2.84 -13.71 14.38
C ARG A 192 1.32 -13.56 14.31
N TYR A 193 0.73 -13.67 13.12
CA TYR A 193 -0.67 -13.33 12.87
C TYR A 193 -1.53 -14.55 12.55
N GLU A 194 -1.18 -15.70 13.12
CA GLU A 194 -1.95 -16.95 13.05
C GLU A 194 -2.36 -17.38 11.63
N TYR A 195 -1.56 -17.05 10.61
CA TYR A 195 -1.79 -17.59 9.28
C TYR A 195 -1.63 -19.11 9.28
N SER A 196 -2.57 -19.80 8.65
CA SER A 196 -2.63 -21.26 8.54
C SER A 196 -3.43 -21.65 7.31
N THR A 197 -3.60 -22.95 7.09
CA THR A 197 -4.50 -23.47 6.04
C THR A 197 -5.95 -23.02 6.23
N ASP A 198 -6.38 -22.72 7.46
CA ASP A 198 -7.75 -22.24 7.74
C ASP A 198 -7.92 -20.73 7.48
N THR A 199 -6.84 -20.05 7.07
CA THR A 199 -6.91 -18.60 6.82
C THR A 199 -7.68 -18.30 5.55
N VAL A 200 -8.65 -17.40 5.67
CA VAL A 200 -9.34 -16.78 4.54
C VAL A 200 -9.08 -15.28 4.60
N THR A 201 -8.34 -14.77 3.63
CA THR A 201 -8.00 -13.33 3.54
C THR A 201 -8.83 -12.66 2.46
N LEU A 202 -9.65 -11.68 2.84
CA LEU A 202 -10.41 -10.85 1.88
C LEU A 202 -9.61 -9.58 1.55
N LEU A 203 -9.36 -9.35 0.26
CA LEU A 203 -8.60 -8.23 -0.26
C LEU A 203 -9.45 -7.40 -1.22
N SER A 204 -9.74 -6.16 -0.84
CA SER A 204 -10.39 -5.14 -1.67
C SER A 204 -9.44 -3.98 -2.03
N THR A 205 -8.18 -4.09 -1.62
CA THR A 205 -7.08 -3.25 -2.08
C THR A 205 -6.42 -3.89 -3.31
N PRO A 206 -5.89 -3.09 -4.26
CA PRO A 206 -5.44 -3.63 -5.55
C PRO A 206 -4.11 -4.39 -5.46
N LEU A 207 -3.95 -5.44 -6.26
CA LEU A 207 -2.73 -6.26 -6.34
C LEU A 207 -1.49 -5.51 -6.86
N TYR A 208 -1.66 -4.35 -7.48
CA TYR A 208 -0.53 -3.50 -7.86
C TYR A 208 0.03 -2.68 -6.69
N SER A 209 -0.59 -2.73 -5.51
CA SER A 209 -0.14 -1.99 -4.33
C SER A 209 0.65 -2.86 -3.36
N ASN A 210 1.75 -2.32 -2.84
CA ASN A 210 2.49 -2.94 -1.75
C ASN A 210 1.61 -3.25 -0.54
N THR A 211 0.63 -2.39 -0.24
CA THR A 211 -0.39 -2.58 0.80
C THR A 211 -1.04 -3.95 0.76
N THR A 212 -1.43 -4.40 -0.43
CA THR A 212 -2.08 -5.69 -0.64
C THR A 212 -1.08 -6.84 -0.55
N LEU A 213 0.09 -6.67 -1.15
CA LEU A 213 1.08 -7.74 -1.28
C LEU A 213 1.64 -8.21 0.06
N VAL A 214 1.69 -7.33 1.08
CA VAL A 214 2.20 -7.69 2.43
C VAL A 214 1.30 -8.64 3.21
N VAL A 215 0.07 -8.89 2.75
CA VAL A 215 -0.85 -9.90 3.31
C VAL A 215 -1.22 -10.99 2.29
N PHE A 216 -1.19 -10.68 0.99
CA PHE A 216 -1.42 -11.62 -0.09
C PHE A 216 -0.43 -12.78 -0.04
N PHE A 217 0.87 -12.48 -0.03
CA PHE A 217 1.90 -13.51 -0.03
C PHE A 217 1.97 -14.33 1.26
N PRO A 218 1.87 -13.76 2.48
CA PRO A 218 1.76 -14.57 3.69
C PRO A 218 0.57 -15.53 3.66
N THR A 219 -0.61 -15.09 3.22
CA THR A 219 -1.78 -15.99 3.12
C THR A 219 -1.47 -17.24 2.30
N LEU A 220 -0.93 -17.09 1.09
CA LEU A 220 -0.60 -18.22 0.23
C LEU A 220 0.59 -19.04 0.77
N ALA A 221 1.59 -18.39 1.35
CA ALA A 221 2.75 -19.05 1.91
C ALA A 221 2.41 -19.99 3.09
N PHE A 222 1.36 -19.67 3.84
CA PHE A 222 0.86 -20.50 4.95
C PHE A 222 -0.28 -21.45 4.53
N GLY A 223 -0.64 -21.49 3.26
CA GLY A 223 -1.65 -22.42 2.74
C GLY A 223 -3.09 -21.94 2.85
N GLY A 224 -3.31 -20.67 3.16
CA GLY A 224 -4.65 -20.06 3.25
C GLY A 224 -5.25 -19.70 1.89
N CYS A 225 -6.49 -19.24 1.90
CA CYS A 225 -7.25 -18.80 0.74
C CYS A 225 -7.28 -17.27 0.65
N VAL A 226 -6.94 -16.72 -0.52
CA VAL A 226 -7.14 -15.29 -0.82
C VAL A 226 -8.42 -15.11 -1.63
N VAL A 227 -9.32 -14.27 -1.13
CA VAL A 227 -10.54 -13.83 -1.82
C VAL A 227 -10.32 -12.41 -2.34
N LEU A 228 -10.38 -12.22 -3.65
CA LEU A 228 -10.15 -10.94 -4.32
C LEU A 228 -11.48 -10.24 -4.60
N MET A 229 -11.58 -8.99 -4.16
CA MET A 229 -12.67 -8.08 -4.46
C MET A 229 -12.11 -6.93 -5.32
N PRO A 230 -12.30 -6.92 -6.64
CA PRO A 230 -11.60 -5.99 -7.54
C PRO A 230 -11.97 -4.52 -7.33
N LYS A 231 -13.21 -4.28 -6.86
CA LYS A 231 -13.71 -2.93 -6.55
C LYS A 231 -14.38 -2.95 -5.18
N PHE A 232 -13.90 -2.11 -4.28
CA PHE A 232 -14.48 -1.99 -2.94
C PHE A 232 -15.92 -1.45 -2.98
N ASP A 233 -16.82 -2.19 -2.38
CA ASP A 233 -18.18 -1.81 -2.04
C ASP A 233 -18.46 -2.24 -0.60
N ALA A 234 -18.95 -1.32 0.25
CA ALA A 234 -19.04 -1.59 1.68
C ALA A 234 -20.02 -2.72 2.01
N LEU A 235 -21.21 -2.72 1.39
CA LEU A 235 -22.21 -3.77 1.63
C LEU A 235 -21.74 -5.12 1.07
N GLY A 236 -21.26 -5.13 -0.18
CA GLY A 236 -20.72 -6.34 -0.81
C GLY A 236 -19.53 -6.91 -0.04
N TYR A 237 -18.68 -6.04 0.54
CA TYR A 237 -17.58 -6.47 1.41
C TYR A 237 -18.10 -7.20 2.66
N LEU A 238 -19.07 -6.62 3.38
CA LEU A 238 -19.65 -7.21 4.59
C LEU A 238 -20.31 -8.57 4.29
N GLN A 239 -21.11 -8.65 3.23
CA GLN A 239 -21.75 -9.89 2.78
C GLN A 239 -20.73 -10.97 2.41
N LEU A 240 -19.66 -10.60 1.71
CA LEU A 240 -18.62 -11.52 1.29
C LEU A 240 -17.79 -11.99 2.51
N ALA A 241 -17.50 -11.08 3.45
CA ALA A 241 -16.78 -11.38 4.67
C ALA A 241 -17.53 -12.41 5.54
N GLU A 242 -18.82 -12.21 5.75
CA GLU A 242 -19.70 -13.15 6.45
C GLU A 242 -19.79 -14.50 5.72
N LYS A 243 -20.14 -14.47 4.42
CA LYS A 243 -20.32 -15.68 3.60
C LYS A 243 -19.07 -16.56 3.54
N ARG A 244 -17.90 -15.95 3.43
CA ARG A 244 -16.60 -16.65 3.32
C ARG A 244 -15.95 -16.93 4.68
N ARG A 245 -16.57 -16.47 5.78
CA ARG A 245 -16.01 -16.57 7.14
C ARG A 245 -14.57 -16.05 7.18
N VAL A 246 -14.39 -14.83 6.69
CA VAL A 246 -13.09 -14.20 6.55
C VAL A 246 -12.40 -14.07 7.90
N THR A 247 -11.13 -14.43 7.94
CA THR A 247 -10.29 -14.39 9.15
C THR A 247 -9.31 -13.23 9.16
N HIS A 248 -8.86 -12.80 7.97
CA HIS A 248 -7.86 -11.76 7.80
C HIS A 248 -8.27 -10.77 6.71
N THR A 249 -7.86 -9.52 6.84
CA THR A 249 -8.04 -8.52 5.79
C THR A 249 -6.98 -7.43 5.86
N MET A 250 -6.68 -6.80 4.71
CA MET A 250 -5.95 -5.55 4.61
C MET A 250 -6.86 -4.48 4.04
N LEU A 251 -7.08 -3.43 4.80
CA LEU A 251 -7.87 -2.27 4.38
C LEU A 251 -7.07 -0.98 4.62
N VAL A 252 -7.39 0.04 3.86
CA VAL A 252 -6.90 1.39 4.12
C VAL A 252 -7.90 2.16 5.01
N PRO A 253 -7.48 3.19 5.75
CA PRO A 253 -8.34 3.89 6.72
C PRO A 253 -9.69 4.37 6.16
N VAL A 254 -9.74 4.83 4.91
CA VAL A 254 -11.01 5.26 4.27
C VAL A 254 -11.98 4.09 4.06
N GLN A 255 -11.49 2.87 3.84
CA GLN A 255 -12.34 1.68 3.73
C GLN A 255 -12.90 1.31 5.11
N TYR A 256 -12.09 1.36 6.17
CA TYR A 256 -12.59 1.23 7.56
C TYR A 256 -13.68 2.26 7.84
N GLN A 257 -13.44 3.54 7.52
CA GLN A 257 -14.42 4.60 7.74
C GLN A 257 -15.76 4.30 7.04
N ARG A 258 -15.71 3.87 5.76
CA ARG A 258 -16.93 3.54 4.99
C ARG A 258 -17.66 2.31 5.54
N LEU A 259 -16.92 1.29 6.01
CA LEU A 259 -17.52 0.10 6.62
C LEU A 259 -18.18 0.44 7.96
N MET A 260 -17.46 1.13 8.84
CA MET A 260 -17.96 1.49 10.18
C MET A 260 -19.16 2.46 10.12
N ALA A 261 -19.23 3.31 9.10
CA ALA A 261 -20.37 4.21 8.86
C ALA A 261 -21.55 3.52 8.16
N HIS A 262 -21.39 2.29 7.65
CA HIS A 262 -22.45 1.62 6.93
C HIS A 262 -23.59 1.21 7.88
N PRO A 263 -24.87 1.58 7.60
CA PRO A 263 -25.99 1.37 8.54
C PRO A 263 -26.24 -0.11 8.87
N ARG A 264 -25.84 -1.02 7.99
CA ARG A 264 -26.00 -2.46 8.15
C ARG A 264 -24.75 -3.17 8.69
N PHE A 265 -23.73 -2.42 9.13
CA PHE A 265 -22.47 -3.04 9.61
C PHE A 265 -22.72 -4.06 10.72
N ASP A 266 -23.53 -3.69 11.73
CA ASP A 266 -23.78 -4.51 12.90
C ASP A 266 -24.78 -5.67 12.65
N GLU A 267 -25.35 -5.78 11.43
CA GLU A 267 -26.22 -6.88 11.02
C GLU A 267 -25.43 -8.13 10.57
N HIS A 268 -24.11 -7.97 10.27
CA HIS A 268 -23.28 -9.03 9.71
C HIS A 268 -22.48 -9.78 10.78
N ASP A 269 -22.42 -11.12 10.64
CA ASP A 269 -21.54 -11.95 11.48
C ASP A 269 -20.09 -11.88 11.03
N LEU A 270 -19.33 -11.06 11.73
CA LEU A 270 -17.88 -10.89 11.51
C LEU A 270 -17.04 -11.60 12.59
N SER A 271 -17.62 -12.54 13.34
CA SER A 271 -16.97 -13.25 14.46
C SER A 271 -15.79 -14.13 14.04
N SER A 272 -15.68 -14.47 12.76
CA SER A 272 -14.57 -15.26 12.23
C SER A 272 -13.24 -14.48 12.12
N TYR A 273 -13.26 -13.13 12.19
CA TYR A 273 -12.06 -12.34 12.08
C TYR A 273 -11.07 -12.59 13.21
N LYS A 274 -9.83 -12.90 12.85
CA LYS A 274 -8.68 -12.97 13.76
C LYS A 274 -7.89 -11.67 13.73
N PHE A 275 -7.53 -11.18 12.55
CA PHE A 275 -6.76 -9.94 12.38
C PHE A 275 -7.25 -9.08 11.23
N LYS A 276 -7.25 -7.78 11.48
CA LYS A 276 -7.51 -6.71 10.53
C LYS A 276 -6.28 -5.83 10.44
N PHE A 277 -5.73 -5.68 9.24
CA PHE A 277 -4.54 -4.87 9.00
C PHE A 277 -4.89 -3.54 8.35
N SER A 278 -4.10 -2.52 8.65
CA SER A 278 -4.18 -1.20 8.02
C SER A 278 -2.80 -0.62 7.75
N THR A 279 -2.68 0.17 6.69
CA THR A 279 -1.47 0.94 6.35
C THR A 279 -1.80 2.02 5.32
N SER A 280 -0.79 2.73 4.84
CA SER A 280 -0.78 3.63 3.67
C SER A 280 -1.32 5.04 3.88
N ALA A 281 -2.11 5.29 4.90
CA ALA A 281 -2.65 6.61 5.22
C ALA A 281 -2.79 6.77 6.73
N PRO A 282 -2.87 8.00 7.26
CA PRO A 282 -3.14 8.23 8.67
C PRO A 282 -4.44 7.59 9.13
N PHE A 283 -4.39 6.80 10.20
CA PHE A 283 -5.53 6.11 10.77
C PHE A 283 -5.94 6.80 12.09
N ASN A 284 -7.08 7.47 12.08
CA ASN A 284 -7.58 8.24 13.21
C ASN A 284 -7.84 7.38 14.44
N ALA A 285 -7.43 7.87 15.62
CA ALA A 285 -7.56 7.16 16.90
C ALA A 285 -9.02 6.83 17.25
N ALA A 286 -9.97 7.74 17.00
CA ALA A 286 -11.38 7.51 17.25
C ALA A 286 -11.95 6.40 16.35
N LEU A 287 -11.54 6.36 15.08
CA LEU A 287 -11.95 5.30 14.16
C LEU A 287 -11.34 3.95 14.57
N LYS A 288 -10.06 3.91 15.00
CA LYS A 288 -9.45 2.68 15.58
C LYS A 288 -10.25 2.18 16.79
N ALA A 289 -10.63 3.09 17.68
CA ALA A 289 -11.44 2.74 18.87
C ALA A 289 -12.82 2.19 18.50
N ASP A 290 -13.50 2.76 17.51
CA ASP A 290 -14.79 2.25 17.02
C ASP A 290 -14.64 0.86 16.37
N VAL A 291 -13.60 0.66 15.54
CA VAL A 291 -13.28 -0.67 14.97
C VAL A 291 -13.05 -1.70 16.07
N LEU A 292 -12.26 -1.36 17.09
CA LEU A 292 -11.98 -2.29 18.21
C LEU A 292 -13.21 -2.63 19.03
N LYS A 293 -14.15 -1.69 19.14
CA LYS A 293 -15.40 -1.88 19.88
C LYS A 293 -16.41 -2.76 19.14
N ARG A 294 -16.53 -2.61 17.83
CA ARG A 294 -17.63 -3.19 17.04
C ARG A 294 -17.23 -4.36 16.16
N TRP A 295 -15.94 -4.48 15.81
CA TRP A 295 -15.46 -5.47 14.87
C TRP A 295 -14.52 -6.47 15.58
N PRO A 296 -14.92 -7.74 15.75
CA PRO A 296 -14.10 -8.76 16.42
C PRO A 296 -12.71 -8.95 15.81
N GLY A 297 -11.79 -9.49 16.60
CA GLY A 297 -10.40 -9.76 16.22
C GLY A 297 -9.45 -8.56 16.41
N GLY A 298 -8.15 -8.81 16.33
CA GLY A 298 -7.10 -7.80 16.50
C GLY A 298 -7.07 -6.77 15.37
N LEU A 299 -6.73 -5.52 15.71
CA LEU A 299 -6.44 -4.46 14.75
C LEU A 299 -4.96 -4.15 14.79
N ILE A 300 -4.30 -4.24 13.64
CA ILE A 300 -2.85 -4.03 13.46
C ILE A 300 -2.66 -2.90 12.45
N GLU A 301 -1.97 -1.85 12.83
CA GLU A 301 -1.53 -0.82 11.91
C GLU A 301 -0.04 -0.96 11.64
N PHE A 302 0.33 -0.95 10.36
CA PHE A 302 1.71 -0.90 9.90
C PHE A 302 2.06 0.50 9.42
N TYR A 303 3.05 1.11 10.01
CA TYR A 303 3.72 2.27 9.46
C TYR A 303 5.00 1.83 8.75
N GLY A 304 5.17 2.26 7.52
CA GLY A 304 6.33 1.99 6.69
C GLY A 304 6.11 2.52 5.29
N MET A 305 7.04 2.25 4.42
CA MET A 305 7.03 2.71 3.03
C MET A 305 7.34 1.56 2.06
N THR A 306 7.04 1.77 0.79
CA THR A 306 7.28 0.77 -0.26
C THR A 306 8.76 0.45 -0.42
N GLU A 307 9.62 1.42 -0.18
CA GLU A 307 11.08 1.30 -0.16
C GLU A 307 11.58 0.43 1.00
N GLY A 308 10.74 0.10 1.97
CA GLY A 308 11.13 -0.58 3.19
C GLY A 308 11.85 0.36 4.17
N GLY A 309 13.00 -0.04 4.70
CA GLY A 309 13.75 0.80 5.62
C GLY A 309 13.33 0.65 7.08
N GLY A 310 12.36 -0.19 7.38
CA GLY A 310 11.86 -0.42 8.73
C GLY A 310 10.37 -0.18 8.82
N THR A 311 9.78 -0.76 9.86
CA THR A 311 8.34 -0.71 10.07
C THR A 311 8.09 -0.44 11.56
N CYS A 312 7.14 0.45 11.88
CA CYS A 312 6.52 0.46 13.20
C CYS A 312 5.19 -0.29 13.13
N ILE A 313 4.83 -0.95 14.22
CA ILE A 313 3.61 -1.73 14.34
C ILE A 313 2.84 -1.27 15.57
N LEU A 314 1.59 -0.89 15.36
CA LEU A 314 0.63 -0.68 16.44
C LEU A 314 -0.31 -1.88 16.49
N GLU A 315 -0.15 -2.72 17.51
CA GLU A 315 -1.14 -3.73 17.89
C GLU A 315 -2.23 -3.05 18.73
N ALA A 316 -3.16 -2.36 18.02
CA ALA A 316 -4.09 -1.42 18.62
C ALA A 316 -4.97 -2.06 19.71
N HIS A 317 -5.32 -3.34 19.57
CA HIS A 317 -6.10 -4.11 20.53
C HIS A 317 -5.34 -4.39 21.85
N LEU A 318 -4.00 -4.34 21.84
CA LEU A 318 -3.15 -4.49 23.02
C LEU A 318 -2.78 -3.14 23.64
N HIS A 319 -2.88 -2.05 22.88
CA HIS A 319 -2.43 -0.71 23.27
C HIS A 319 -3.55 0.36 23.13
N PRO A 320 -4.69 0.23 23.85
CA PRO A 320 -5.85 1.11 23.66
C PRO A 320 -5.59 2.58 24.02
N THR A 321 -4.55 2.88 24.81
CA THR A 321 -4.15 4.25 25.17
C THR A 321 -3.20 4.88 24.15
N LYS A 322 -2.68 4.11 23.17
CA LYS A 322 -1.70 4.52 22.17
C LYS A 322 -2.28 4.64 20.74
N LEU A 323 -3.60 4.68 20.60
CA LEU A 323 -4.27 4.70 19.29
C LEU A 323 -3.92 5.91 18.41
N HIS A 324 -3.36 6.97 18.99
CA HIS A 324 -2.88 8.16 18.27
C HIS A 324 -1.50 7.98 17.65
N THR A 325 -0.80 6.89 17.94
CA THR A 325 0.54 6.56 17.44
C THR A 325 0.47 5.58 16.27
N VAL A 326 1.61 5.35 15.62
CA VAL A 326 1.81 4.29 14.63
C VAL A 326 2.56 3.07 15.21
N GLY A 327 2.64 2.99 16.52
CA GLY A 327 3.23 1.86 17.24
C GLY A 327 4.72 2.00 17.50
N GLN A 328 5.34 0.87 17.79
CA GLN A 328 6.76 0.73 18.11
C GLN A 328 7.52 0.11 16.92
N PRO A 329 8.85 0.31 16.81
CA PRO A 329 9.67 -0.40 15.83
C PRO A 329 9.45 -1.91 15.91
N ALA A 330 9.13 -2.51 14.75
CA ALA A 330 8.97 -3.96 14.65
C ALA A 330 10.32 -4.67 14.93
N GLU A 331 10.24 -5.93 15.34
CA GLU A 331 11.42 -6.77 15.49
C GLU A 331 12.28 -6.77 14.22
N GLY A 332 13.59 -6.58 14.36
CA GLY A 332 14.52 -6.45 13.24
C GLY A 332 14.47 -5.10 12.50
N SER A 333 13.65 -4.15 12.95
CA SER A 333 13.64 -2.77 12.45
C SER A 333 14.39 -1.84 13.40
N ASP A 334 15.28 -1.00 12.85
CA ASP A 334 15.96 0.09 13.54
C ASP A 334 15.41 1.40 13.01
N ILE A 335 14.60 2.08 13.80
CA ILE A 335 13.97 3.37 13.45
C ILE A 335 14.63 4.45 14.29
N ARG A 336 15.09 5.50 13.63
CA ARG A 336 15.76 6.65 14.27
C ARG A 336 15.18 7.95 13.78
N LEU A 337 15.51 9.02 14.46
CA LEU A 337 15.14 10.38 14.09
C LEU A 337 16.44 11.16 13.78
N ILE A 338 16.38 11.99 12.75
CA ILE A 338 17.47 12.91 12.37
C ILE A 338 16.97 14.34 12.32
N ASP A 339 17.84 15.30 12.61
CA ASP A 339 17.57 16.73 12.47
C ASP A 339 17.60 17.21 11.00
N GLU A 340 17.47 18.51 10.77
CA GLU A 340 17.49 19.10 9.43
C GLU A 340 18.86 18.99 8.76
N GLU A 341 19.93 18.99 9.53
CA GLU A 341 21.32 18.81 9.10
C GLU A 341 21.68 17.35 8.86
N GLY A 342 20.81 16.40 9.23
CA GLY A 342 21.01 14.96 9.08
C GLY A 342 21.77 14.31 10.23
N ASN A 343 21.91 14.98 11.38
CA ASN A 343 22.50 14.38 12.58
C ASN A 343 21.45 13.52 13.30
N GLU A 344 21.90 12.38 13.85
CA GLU A 344 21.02 11.52 14.65
C GLU A 344 20.62 12.23 15.95
N LEU A 345 19.30 12.30 16.21
CA LEU A 345 18.80 12.77 17.49
C LEU A 345 19.00 11.73 18.59
N PRO A 346 19.30 12.14 19.84
CA PRO A 346 19.54 11.23 20.94
C PRO A 346 18.36 10.25 21.13
N ARG A 347 18.66 8.98 21.27
CA ARG A 347 17.65 7.96 21.61
C ARG A 347 17.04 8.26 22.96
N GLY A 348 15.72 8.11 23.08
CA GLY A 348 14.97 8.45 24.29
C GLY A 348 14.62 9.93 24.41
N ASN A 349 14.95 10.75 23.41
CA ASN A 349 14.43 12.12 23.32
C ASN A 349 12.93 12.08 23.00
N THR A 350 12.13 12.57 23.95
CA THR A 350 10.66 12.59 23.83
C THR A 350 10.11 13.99 23.53
N GLU A 351 10.98 15.00 23.38
CA GLU A 351 10.56 16.40 23.24
C GLU A 351 10.75 16.92 21.80
N VAL A 352 11.80 16.45 21.12
CA VAL A 352 12.16 16.94 19.79
C VAL A 352 11.67 15.97 18.72
N ALA A 353 10.97 16.52 17.72
CA ALA A 353 10.60 15.80 16.51
C ALA A 353 11.76 15.82 15.51
N GLY A 354 11.87 14.77 14.69
CA GLY A 354 12.86 14.68 13.62
C GLY A 354 12.34 13.89 12.42
N GLU A 355 13.10 13.95 11.32
CA GLU A 355 12.82 13.11 10.16
C GLU A 355 13.06 11.63 10.53
N VAL A 356 12.09 10.79 10.23
CA VAL A 356 12.17 9.35 10.49
C VAL A 356 13.07 8.69 9.45
N VAL A 357 14.07 7.95 9.91
CA VAL A 357 14.91 7.08 9.08
C VAL A 357 14.82 5.65 9.58
N GLY A 358 14.83 4.70 8.67
CA GLY A 358 14.64 3.30 9.03
C GLY A 358 15.58 2.33 8.33
N HIS A 359 15.98 1.30 9.06
CA HIS A 359 16.74 0.15 8.59
C HIS A 359 16.05 -1.15 8.95
N SER A 360 16.02 -2.10 8.02
CA SER A 360 15.63 -3.49 8.29
C SER A 360 16.21 -4.42 7.22
N GLY A 361 16.08 -5.74 7.43
CA GLY A 361 16.38 -6.72 6.37
C GLY A 361 15.44 -6.63 5.15
N GLY A 362 14.34 -5.87 5.25
CA GLY A 362 13.33 -5.68 4.20
C GLY A 362 13.44 -4.33 3.47
N MET A 363 14.64 -3.85 3.19
CA MET A 363 14.85 -2.64 2.38
C MET A 363 14.87 -2.95 0.88
N MET A 364 14.38 -1.99 0.05
CA MET A 364 14.51 -2.06 -1.40
C MET A 364 15.98 -2.22 -1.83
N THR A 365 16.19 -2.83 -2.97
CA THR A 365 17.52 -2.85 -3.61
C THR A 365 17.92 -1.44 -4.05
N GLY A 366 16.97 -0.67 -4.56
CA GLY A 366 17.12 0.71 -5.00
C GLY A 366 15.99 1.12 -5.92
N TYR A 367 16.05 2.34 -6.44
CA TYR A 367 15.18 2.76 -7.55
C TYR A 367 15.73 2.24 -8.87
N HIS A 368 14.86 1.63 -9.67
CA HIS A 368 15.22 1.02 -10.94
C HIS A 368 15.88 2.05 -11.87
N ARG A 369 17.10 1.72 -12.35
CA ARG A 369 17.90 2.59 -13.24
C ARG A 369 18.13 4.03 -12.74
N GLN A 370 17.90 4.31 -11.43
CA GLN A 370 18.03 5.65 -10.85
C GLN A 370 18.97 5.64 -9.62
N PRO A 371 20.29 5.40 -9.80
CA PRO A 371 21.23 5.26 -8.68
C PRO A 371 21.40 6.57 -7.89
N GLU A 372 21.25 7.74 -8.53
CA GLU A 372 21.32 9.03 -7.85
C GLU A 372 20.14 9.23 -6.89
N LYS A 373 18.92 8.98 -7.37
CA LYS A 373 17.72 9.05 -6.51
C LYS A 373 17.76 8.00 -5.39
N THR A 374 18.42 6.87 -5.62
CA THR A 374 18.64 5.87 -4.58
C THR A 374 19.52 6.44 -3.47
N ARG A 375 20.64 7.08 -3.83
CA ARG A 375 21.54 7.75 -2.86
C ARG A 375 20.86 8.88 -2.10
N GLU A 376 20.01 9.67 -2.76
CA GLU A 376 19.24 10.75 -2.12
C GLU A 376 18.26 10.22 -1.05
N ALA A 377 17.74 9.01 -1.24
CA ALA A 377 16.83 8.36 -0.29
C ALA A 377 17.57 7.68 0.88
N GLU A 378 18.89 7.62 0.85
CA GLU A 378 19.72 6.96 1.86
C GLU A 378 20.24 7.93 2.90
N TRP A 379 20.37 7.42 4.11
CA TRP A 379 21.11 8.02 5.20
C TRP A 379 22.00 6.96 5.84
N PHE A 380 23.20 7.36 6.26
CA PHE A 380 24.17 6.46 6.89
C PHE A 380 24.51 6.97 8.28
N ASP A 381 24.50 6.07 9.27
CA ASP A 381 24.94 6.42 10.61
C ASP A 381 26.49 6.49 10.72
N ALA A 382 26.99 6.87 11.88
CA ALA A 382 28.42 7.00 12.14
C ALA A 382 29.21 5.68 11.95
N THR A 383 28.53 4.54 11.93
CA THR A 383 29.15 3.21 11.68
C THR A 383 29.12 2.82 10.20
N GLY A 384 28.48 3.61 9.34
CA GLY A 384 28.24 3.31 7.93
C GLY A 384 27.04 2.39 7.70
N LYS A 385 26.18 2.18 8.69
CA LYS A 385 24.92 1.42 8.53
C LYS A 385 23.94 2.22 7.70
N ARG A 386 23.38 1.59 6.65
CA ARG A 386 22.44 2.19 5.71
C ARG A 386 21.04 2.25 6.27
N PHE A 387 20.39 3.39 6.13
CA PHE A 387 18.97 3.62 6.42
C PHE A 387 18.28 4.23 5.20
N ILE A 388 16.97 4.10 5.13
CA ILE A 388 16.14 4.82 4.15
C ILE A 388 15.45 5.99 4.85
N ARG A 389 15.53 7.18 4.24
CA ARG A 389 14.81 8.39 4.67
C ARG A 389 13.34 8.26 4.28
N THR A 390 12.45 8.41 5.23
CA THR A 390 11.00 8.30 4.96
C THR A 390 10.40 9.60 4.43
N GLY A 391 11.02 10.73 4.78
CA GLY A 391 10.48 12.06 4.57
C GLY A 391 9.29 12.38 5.48
N ASP A 392 8.98 11.51 6.45
CA ASP A 392 7.97 11.76 7.48
C ASP A 392 8.65 12.33 8.73
N VAL A 393 8.00 13.26 9.43
CA VAL A 393 8.46 13.83 10.69
C VAL A 393 7.71 13.17 11.82
N GLY A 394 8.42 12.74 12.87
CA GLY A 394 7.80 12.07 14.00
C GLY A 394 8.57 12.27 15.30
N ARG A 395 7.98 11.77 16.38
CA ARG A 395 8.56 11.80 17.73
C ARG A 395 8.21 10.53 18.48
N PHE A 396 9.16 9.99 19.20
CA PHE A 396 8.91 8.88 20.13
C PHE A 396 8.41 9.40 21.47
N ASP A 397 7.48 8.66 22.09
CA ASP A 397 7.17 8.86 23.49
C ASP A 397 8.11 8.05 24.42
N ALA A 398 7.90 8.18 25.73
CA ALA A 398 8.72 7.50 26.74
C ALA A 398 8.63 5.96 26.70
N ASP A 399 7.56 5.43 26.13
CA ASP A 399 7.33 4.00 25.95
C ASP A 399 7.83 3.49 24.58
N GLY A 400 8.44 4.37 23.76
CA GLY A 400 8.97 4.05 22.44
C GLY A 400 7.94 3.93 21.33
N PHE A 401 6.74 4.49 21.51
CA PHE A 401 5.73 4.60 20.44
C PHE A 401 6.00 5.83 19.59
N LEU A 402 5.96 5.66 18.27
CA LEU A 402 6.16 6.73 17.31
C LEU A 402 4.84 7.44 16.99
N THR A 403 4.82 8.74 17.18
CA THR A 403 3.77 9.63 16.67
C THR A 403 4.28 10.34 15.44
N LEU A 404 3.54 10.28 14.34
CA LEU A 404 3.83 11.01 13.12
C LEU A 404 3.08 12.34 13.14
N PHE A 405 3.74 13.40 12.66
CA PHE A 405 3.13 14.72 12.52
C PHE A 405 2.74 14.97 11.07
N ASP A 406 3.72 15.08 10.16
CA ASP A 406 3.46 15.28 8.73
C ASP A 406 4.67 14.87 7.88
N ARG A 407 4.52 14.97 6.55
CA ARG A 407 5.67 14.85 5.65
C ARG A 407 6.46 16.15 5.64
N LYS A 408 7.78 16.07 5.66
CA LYS A 408 8.70 17.22 5.58
C LYS A 408 8.33 18.16 4.41
N LYS A 409 7.92 17.60 3.27
CA LYS A 409 7.50 18.34 2.06
C LYS A 409 6.09 18.95 2.14
N ASP A 410 5.25 18.48 3.05
CA ASP A 410 3.87 18.97 3.25
C ASP A 410 3.78 19.90 4.47
N MET A 411 4.86 20.01 5.25
CA MET A 411 5.02 20.99 6.32
C MET A 411 4.97 22.40 5.72
N ILE A 412 4.20 23.27 6.34
CA ILE A 412 3.99 24.64 5.87
C ILE A 412 4.97 25.56 6.62
N ILE A 413 5.78 26.30 5.87
CA ILE A 413 6.72 27.28 6.44
C ILE A 413 6.09 28.67 6.37
N SER A 414 5.46 29.07 7.46
CA SER A 414 4.76 30.36 7.54
C SER A 414 5.48 31.32 8.48
N GLY A 415 6.01 32.41 7.95
CA GLY A 415 6.74 33.41 8.73
C GLY A 415 7.94 32.86 9.50
N GLY A 416 8.59 31.81 8.99
CA GLY A 416 9.72 31.13 9.62
C GLY A 416 9.31 30.08 10.68
N PHE A 417 8.01 29.81 10.84
CA PHE A 417 7.52 28.77 11.74
C PHE A 417 7.09 27.53 10.95
N ASN A 418 7.45 26.38 11.47
CA ASN A 418 7.01 25.09 10.94
C ASN A 418 5.59 24.80 11.44
N ILE A 419 4.63 24.74 10.52
CA ILE A 419 3.24 24.39 10.80
C ILE A 419 2.97 23.01 10.22
N TYR A 420 2.50 22.11 11.05
CA TYR A 420 2.13 20.78 10.63
C TYR A 420 0.64 20.75 10.25
N PRO A 421 0.28 20.52 8.96
CA PRO A 421 -1.11 20.38 8.53
C PRO A 421 -1.95 19.44 9.38
N SER A 422 -1.36 18.34 9.85
CA SER A 422 -2.03 17.36 10.71
C SER A 422 -2.56 17.94 12.01
N ASP A 423 -1.89 18.93 12.60
CA ASP A 423 -2.36 19.58 13.84
C ASP A 423 -3.63 20.39 13.58
N LEU A 424 -3.66 21.13 12.46
CA LEU A 424 -4.81 21.92 12.04
C LEU A 424 -5.98 21.01 11.63
N GLU A 425 -5.67 19.94 10.92
CA GLU A 425 -6.64 18.92 10.54
C GLU A 425 -7.25 18.23 11.77
N ALA A 426 -6.46 17.99 12.83
CA ALA A 426 -6.96 17.40 14.08
C ALA A 426 -7.96 18.31 14.77
N VAL A 427 -7.69 19.63 14.84
CA VAL A 427 -8.63 20.62 15.38
C VAL A 427 -9.92 20.63 14.57
N LEU A 428 -9.83 20.71 13.24
CA LEU A 428 -11.00 20.72 12.35
C LEU A 428 -11.87 19.47 12.50
N ARG A 429 -11.25 18.28 12.59
CA ARG A 429 -11.99 17.00 12.82
C ARG A 429 -12.75 16.97 14.14
N GLY A 430 -12.40 17.80 15.11
CA GLY A 430 -13.13 17.97 16.36
C GLY A 430 -14.48 18.69 16.22
N HIS A 431 -14.74 19.36 15.11
CA HIS A 431 -16.01 20.04 14.86
C HIS A 431 -17.06 19.11 14.25
N ALA A 432 -18.31 19.20 14.74
CA ALA A 432 -19.40 18.31 14.32
C ALA A 432 -19.72 18.39 12.80
N ALA A 433 -19.53 19.56 12.20
CA ALA A 433 -19.76 19.80 10.77
C ALA A 433 -18.77 19.09 9.84
N VAL A 434 -17.62 18.61 10.34
CA VAL A 434 -16.53 18.07 9.53
C VAL A 434 -16.66 16.57 9.36
N ALA A 435 -16.84 16.13 8.11
CA ALA A 435 -16.80 14.71 7.75
C ALA A 435 -15.37 14.28 7.39
N ASP A 436 -14.65 15.13 6.62
CA ASP A 436 -13.27 14.89 6.24
C ASP A 436 -12.55 16.23 5.99
N VAL A 437 -11.21 16.26 6.09
CA VAL A 437 -10.44 17.50 5.95
C VAL A 437 -9.01 17.22 5.50
N ALA A 438 -8.48 18.15 4.70
CA ALA A 438 -7.06 18.25 4.40
C ALA A 438 -6.61 19.72 4.47
N VAL A 439 -5.43 19.95 5.02
CA VAL A 439 -4.78 21.27 5.07
C VAL A 439 -3.54 21.23 4.18
N VAL A 440 -3.34 22.29 3.42
CA VAL A 440 -2.17 22.48 2.54
C VAL A 440 -1.58 23.88 2.73
N GLY A 441 -0.27 24.00 2.51
CA GLY A 441 0.40 25.28 2.37
C GLY A 441 0.20 25.83 0.97
N VAL A 442 -0.14 27.11 0.89
CA VAL A 442 -0.19 27.85 -0.37
C VAL A 442 0.70 29.08 -0.29
N PRO A 443 1.25 29.57 -1.41
CA PRO A 443 2.11 30.75 -1.43
C PRO A 443 1.44 31.96 -0.79
N SER A 444 2.21 32.72 -0.02
CA SER A 444 1.79 33.98 0.63
C SER A 444 2.89 35.02 0.50
N GLU A 445 2.59 36.19 -0.05
CA GLU A 445 3.55 37.29 -0.16
C GLU A 445 4.06 37.79 1.23
N GLN A 446 3.20 37.67 2.24
CA GLN A 446 3.51 38.12 3.59
C GLN A 446 4.29 37.12 4.43
N TRP A 447 4.00 35.81 4.24
CA TRP A 447 4.47 34.76 5.15
C TRP A 447 5.32 33.68 4.48
N GLY A 448 5.57 33.78 3.16
CA GLY A 448 6.15 32.70 2.36
C GLY A 448 5.10 31.66 1.97
N GLU A 449 4.57 30.97 2.97
CA GLU A 449 3.39 30.10 2.85
C GLU A 449 2.35 30.42 3.91
N THR A 450 1.10 30.02 3.64
CA THR A 450 0.00 30.12 4.60
C THR A 450 -0.89 28.89 4.53
N PRO A 451 -1.43 28.39 5.67
CA PRO A 451 -2.28 27.20 5.65
C PRO A 451 -3.69 27.50 5.16
N VAL A 452 -4.19 26.63 4.27
CA VAL A 452 -5.56 26.65 3.74
C VAL A 452 -6.18 25.26 3.97
N ALA A 453 -7.45 25.23 4.41
CA ALA A 453 -8.18 24.01 4.67
C ALA A 453 -9.21 23.70 3.57
N PHE A 454 -9.28 22.46 3.13
CA PHE A 454 -10.35 21.91 2.31
C PHE A 454 -11.15 20.91 3.15
N VAL A 455 -12.45 21.15 3.30
CA VAL A 455 -13.32 20.43 4.22
C VAL A 455 -14.47 19.78 3.48
N VAL A 456 -14.68 18.50 3.73
CA VAL A 456 -15.91 17.79 3.35
C VAL A 456 -16.89 17.96 4.50
N ARG A 457 -18.02 18.63 4.24
CA ARG A 457 -19.03 18.89 5.26
C ARG A 457 -19.92 17.66 5.48
N ARG A 458 -20.34 17.43 6.72
CA ARG A 458 -21.35 16.38 7.00
C ARG A 458 -22.67 16.73 6.36
N GLU A 459 -23.34 15.75 5.82
CA GLU A 459 -24.66 15.88 5.24
C GLU A 459 -25.66 16.45 6.25
N GLY A 460 -26.43 17.44 5.82
CA GLY A 460 -27.43 18.12 6.67
C GLY A 460 -26.88 19.18 7.61
N ASP A 461 -25.57 19.40 7.71
CA ASP A 461 -24.98 20.48 8.51
C ASP A 461 -25.08 21.84 7.78
N ALA A 462 -25.41 22.89 8.52
CA ALA A 462 -25.62 24.24 7.99
C ALA A 462 -24.48 25.24 8.34
N THR A 463 -23.41 24.77 8.96
CA THR A 463 -22.25 25.62 9.31
C THR A 463 -21.65 26.24 8.06
N SER A 464 -21.40 27.55 8.08
CA SER A 464 -20.73 28.25 6.99
C SER A 464 -19.19 28.11 7.07
N GLU A 465 -18.50 28.35 5.96
CA GLU A 465 -17.03 28.35 5.89
C GLU A 465 -16.45 29.35 6.90
N ASP A 466 -16.99 30.58 6.97
CA ASP A 466 -16.54 31.62 7.89
C ASP A 466 -16.74 31.22 9.36
N ALA A 467 -17.87 30.62 9.70
CA ALA A 467 -18.15 30.17 11.07
C ALA A 467 -17.17 29.05 11.50
N LEU A 468 -16.91 28.09 10.60
CA LEU A 468 -15.97 27.01 10.88
C LEU A 468 -14.52 27.52 10.94
N LEU A 469 -14.14 28.46 10.07
CA LEU A 469 -12.82 29.11 10.08
C LEU A 469 -12.59 29.86 11.40
N GLN A 470 -13.57 30.68 11.84
CA GLN A 470 -13.47 31.42 13.11
C GLN A 470 -13.37 30.46 14.29
N TRP A 471 -14.22 29.42 14.33
CA TRP A 471 -14.18 28.41 15.39
C TRP A 471 -12.83 27.70 15.47
N THR A 472 -12.27 27.33 14.32
CA THR A 472 -10.96 26.67 14.24
C THR A 472 -9.85 27.59 14.70
N ASN A 473 -9.81 28.83 14.17
CA ASN A 473 -8.78 29.81 14.48
C ASN A 473 -8.81 30.28 15.95
N ALA A 474 -9.95 30.16 16.64
CA ALA A 474 -10.06 30.42 18.07
C ALA A 474 -9.32 29.37 18.94
N GLN A 475 -9.10 28.18 18.41
CA GLN A 475 -8.41 27.07 19.10
C GLN A 475 -6.93 26.95 18.70
N LEU A 476 -6.51 27.67 17.66
CA LEU A 476 -5.15 27.63 17.14
C LEU A 476 -4.30 28.79 17.69
N GLY A 477 -3.00 28.53 17.84
CA GLY A 477 -2.02 29.58 18.13
C GLY A 477 -1.97 30.63 17.01
N LYS A 478 -1.55 31.85 17.31
CA LYS A 478 -1.53 32.94 16.32
C LYS A 478 -0.75 32.62 15.05
N THR A 479 0.32 31.85 15.17
CA THR A 479 1.18 31.44 14.05
C THR A 479 0.61 30.28 13.22
N GLN A 480 -0.39 29.56 13.74
CA GLN A 480 -0.96 28.36 13.10
C GLN A 480 -2.33 28.62 12.45
N ARG A 481 -2.79 29.88 12.43
CA ARG A 481 -4.13 30.20 11.92
C ARG A 481 -4.27 29.92 10.45
N LEU A 482 -5.40 29.29 10.11
CA LEU A 482 -5.83 29.14 8.73
C LEU A 482 -6.11 30.49 8.10
N ALA A 483 -5.58 30.74 6.91
CA ALA A 483 -5.89 31.92 6.12
C ALA A 483 -7.29 31.80 5.47
N ARG A 484 -7.67 30.59 5.07
CA ARG A 484 -8.93 30.31 4.39
C ARG A 484 -9.38 28.88 4.65
N LEU A 485 -10.69 28.66 4.54
CA LEU A 485 -11.33 27.36 4.55
C LEU A 485 -12.34 27.30 3.40
N SER A 486 -12.36 26.21 2.65
CA SER A 486 -13.30 25.99 1.56
C SER A 486 -13.97 24.62 1.68
N PHE A 487 -15.29 24.57 1.46
CA PHE A 487 -15.99 23.30 1.36
C PHE A 487 -15.82 22.67 -0.02
N ILE A 488 -15.66 21.37 -0.02
CA ILE A 488 -15.59 20.54 -1.23
C ILE A 488 -16.46 19.29 -1.04
N ASP A 489 -16.92 18.71 -2.14
CA ASP A 489 -17.74 17.51 -2.08
C ASP A 489 -16.97 16.29 -1.62
N GLU A 490 -15.72 16.14 -2.11
CA GLU A 490 -14.81 15.06 -1.70
C GLU A 490 -13.34 15.48 -1.82
N LEU A 491 -12.50 14.90 -0.96
CA LEU A 491 -11.04 15.05 -1.06
C LEU A 491 -10.50 14.19 -2.21
N PRO A 492 -9.62 14.72 -3.08
CA PRO A 492 -8.97 13.93 -4.11
C PRO A 492 -8.07 12.88 -3.45
N ARG A 493 -8.24 11.61 -3.86
CA ARG A 493 -7.51 10.49 -3.28
C ARG A 493 -6.93 9.56 -4.34
N SER A 494 -5.78 9.00 -4.03
CA SER A 494 -5.22 7.90 -4.81
C SER A 494 -6.06 6.62 -4.64
N ALA A 495 -5.84 5.62 -5.50
CA ALA A 495 -6.50 4.33 -5.42
C ALA A 495 -6.33 3.58 -4.07
N ILE A 496 -5.26 3.93 -3.32
CA ILE A 496 -4.99 3.43 -1.97
C ILE A 496 -5.46 4.41 -0.88
N GLY A 497 -6.37 5.32 -1.18
CA GLY A 497 -7.04 6.22 -0.23
C GLY A 497 -6.21 7.40 0.27
N LYS A 498 -4.98 7.61 -0.23
CA LYS A 498 -4.12 8.72 0.19
C LYS A 498 -4.61 10.03 -0.43
N VAL A 499 -4.78 11.08 0.40
CA VAL A 499 -5.13 12.43 -0.08
C VAL A 499 -4.04 12.98 -1.00
N LEU A 500 -4.45 13.49 -2.15
CA LEU A 500 -3.58 14.08 -3.17
C LEU A 500 -3.42 15.59 -2.92
N LYS A 501 -2.64 15.97 -1.89
CA LYS A 501 -2.45 17.37 -1.46
C LYS A 501 -1.96 18.29 -2.60
N ARG A 502 -1.24 17.76 -3.59
CA ARG A 502 -0.85 18.53 -4.77
C ARG A 502 -2.05 19.05 -5.56
N GLU A 503 -3.05 18.21 -5.80
CA GLU A 503 -4.27 18.61 -6.52
C GLU A 503 -5.07 19.66 -5.75
N LEU A 504 -5.03 19.61 -4.41
CA LEU A 504 -5.65 20.64 -3.56
C LEU A 504 -4.93 21.97 -3.69
N ARG A 505 -3.58 21.98 -3.74
CA ARG A 505 -2.80 23.20 -3.97
C ARG A 505 -3.08 23.82 -5.34
N GLU A 506 -3.18 22.98 -6.39
CA GLU A 506 -3.50 23.42 -7.76
C GLU A 506 -4.90 24.04 -7.86
N ARG A 507 -5.88 23.55 -7.12
CA ARG A 507 -7.25 24.13 -7.04
C ARG A 507 -7.27 25.52 -6.41
N ASP A 508 -6.31 25.85 -5.57
CA ASP A 508 -6.22 27.14 -4.89
C ASP A 508 -5.70 28.27 -5.79
N HIS A 509 -5.06 27.94 -6.88
CA HIS A 509 -4.52 28.87 -7.88
C HIS A 509 -5.51 29.22 -9.00
N GLY A 510 -6.69 28.63 -9.05
CA GLY A 510 -7.78 28.90 -10.01
C GLY A 510 -8.92 29.65 -9.35
#